data_c1e2e8c862b55a0021c18c877047230e
#
_entry.id   c1e2e8c862b55a0021c18c877047230e
#
_cell.length_a   1.000
_cell.length_b   1.000
_cell.length_c   1.000
_cell.angle_alpha   90.00
_cell.angle_beta   90.00
_cell.angle_gamma   90.00
#
_symmetry.space_group_name_H-M   'P 1'
#
loop_
_entity.id
_entity.type
_entity.pdbx_description
1 polymer ?
#
loop_
_entity_poly.entity_id
_entity_poly.type
_entity_poly.pdbx_seq_one_letter_code
_entity_poly.pdbx_strand_id
1 'polypeptide(L)'
;CKREITYVMLTTKDNVIICDPEDEYSPLVNRLGGQVIRLSPNSRDYVNPLDINLNYSEEENPLALKSDFVLSFCELIMGSKTGLEAIEKTVIDRAVQMIYQPYFADPRPENMPVLGDLLDALMAQGIPEAERVAQALDLYVNGSLNFFNHRTTVDIRNRLVCFDIKGLGKNLKKPGMLIVQDAVWNTVTVNRSIGRATWYFVDEFHLLLKEEQTAAYSAEI
;
A
#
# COMPACT_ATOMS: atom_id res chain seq x y z
N CYS A 1 -7.76 21.95 4.87
CA CYS A 1 -6.61 21.19 4.32
C CYS A 1 -5.76 21.99 3.31
N LYS A 2 -6.28 22.56 2.18
CA LYS A 2 -5.44 23.22 1.13
C LYS A 2 -4.54 24.36 1.68
N ARG A 3 -5.05 25.18 2.62
CA ARG A 3 -4.26 26.25 3.28
C ARG A 3 -3.12 25.68 4.14
N GLU A 4 -3.36 24.61 4.86
CA GLU A 4 -2.35 23.94 5.72
C GLU A 4 -1.25 23.33 4.86
N ILE A 5 -1.60 22.62 3.77
CA ILE A 5 -0.63 22.10 2.81
C ILE A 5 0.25 23.23 2.27
N THR A 6 -0.35 24.34 1.85
CA THR A 6 0.39 25.50 1.35
C THR A 6 1.30 26.07 2.44
N TYR A 7 0.82 26.20 3.68
CA TYR A 7 1.60 26.69 4.81
C TYR A 7 2.81 25.79 5.08
N VAL A 8 2.62 24.48 5.22
CA VAL A 8 3.70 23.51 5.46
C VAL A 8 4.73 23.57 4.34
N MET A 9 4.30 23.61 3.08
CA MET A 9 5.20 23.68 1.93
C MET A 9 6.04 24.95 1.87
N LEU A 10 5.51 26.07 2.33
CA LEU A 10 6.20 27.38 2.29
C LEU A 10 7.06 27.64 3.52
N THR A 11 6.73 27.06 4.68
CA THR A 11 7.34 27.43 5.96
C THR A 11 8.23 26.36 6.59
N THR A 12 8.10 25.09 6.16
CA THR A 12 8.87 23.97 6.70
C THR A 12 9.69 23.27 5.61
N LYS A 13 10.44 22.25 5.99
CA LYS A 13 11.12 21.32 5.08
C LYS A 13 10.48 19.92 5.12
N ASP A 14 9.33 19.80 5.78
CA ASP A 14 8.61 18.54 5.96
C ASP A 14 8.07 18.00 4.63
N ASN A 15 7.85 16.71 4.57
CA ASN A 15 7.18 16.07 3.46
C ASN A 15 5.67 16.16 3.63
N VAL A 16 4.97 16.26 2.52
CA VAL A 16 3.51 16.26 2.47
C VAL A 16 3.07 15.17 1.49
N ILE A 17 2.22 14.27 1.97
CA ILE A 17 1.59 13.23 1.16
C ILE A 17 0.07 13.38 1.25
N ILE A 18 -0.60 13.27 0.12
CA ILE A 18 -2.05 13.44 0.00
C ILE A 18 -2.63 12.18 -0.63
N CYS A 19 -3.66 11.61 -0.03
CA CYS A 19 -4.53 10.62 -0.66
C CYS A 19 -5.81 11.34 -1.14
N ASP A 20 -6.02 11.37 -2.45
CA ASP A 20 -7.05 12.18 -3.11
C ASP A 20 -8.01 11.30 -3.93
N PRO A 21 -9.14 10.88 -3.33
CA PRO A 21 -10.12 10.04 -4.01
C PRO A 21 -10.96 10.77 -5.07
N GLU A 22 -10.96 12.10 -5.08
CA GLU A 22 -11.83 12.91 -5.95
C GLU A 22 -11.09 13.87 -6.90
N ASP A 23 -9.72 13.82 -6.90
CA ASP A 23 -8.84 14.67 -7.72
C ASP A 23 -9.07 16.19 -7.48
N GLU A 24 -9.14 16.56 -6.21
CA GLU A 24 -9.31 17.96 -5.82
C GLU A 24 -7.99 18.71 -5.57
N TYR A 25 -6.89 17.98 -5.34
CA TYR A 25 -5.61 18.54 -4.94
C TYR A 25 -4.59 18.65 -6.07
N SER A 26 -4.78 17.94 -7.19
CA SER A 26 -3.85 17.97 -8.34
C SER A 26 -3.48 19.38 -8.82
N PRO A 27 -4.42 20.35 -8.94
CA PRO A 27 -4.05 21.71 -9.37
C PRO A 27 -3.15 22.43 -8.36
N LEU A 28 -3.38 22.24 -7.05
CA LEU A 28 -2.57 22.82 -6.00
C LEU A 28 -1.16 22.20 -5.98
N VAL A 29 -1.09 20.88 -6.05
CA VAL A 29 0.17 20.11 -6.04
C VAL A 29 1.06 20.52 -7.21
N ASN A 30 0.51 20.57 -8.42
CA ASN A 30 1.24 21.01 -9.61
C ASN A 30 1.76 22.46 -9.47
N ARG A 31 0.95 23.37 -8.91
CA ARG A 31 1.35 24.76 -8.67
C ARG A 31 2.48 24.90 -7.66
N LEU A 32 2.54 24.02 -6.68
CA LEU A 32 3.59 23.99 -5.65
C LEU A 32 4.83 23.18 -6.08
N GLY A 33 4.87 22.68 -7.33
CA GLY A 33 5.99 21.88 -7.83
C GLY A 33 6.04 20.45 -7.27
N GLY A 34 4.91 19.96 -6.77
CA GLY A 34 4.75 18.59 -6.29
C GLY A 34 4.53 17.58 -7.41
N GLN A 35 4.39 16.34 -7.03
CA GLN A 35 4.16 15.20 -7.92
C GLN A 35 2.75 14.64 -7.72
N VAL A 36 2.02 14.47 -8.83
CA VAL A 36 0.74 13.74 -8.84
C VAL A 36 0.96 12.37 -9.43
N ILE A 37 0.66 11.33 -8.65
CA ILE A 37 0.71 9.91 -9.05
C ILE A 37 -0.74 9.47 -9.28
N ARG A 38 -1.07 9.10 -10.52
CA ARG A 38 -2.43 8.68 -10.87
C ARG A 38 -2.55 7.18 -10.87
N LEU A 39 -3.22 6.66 -9.84
CA LEU A 39 -3.53 5.24 -9.75
C LEU A 39 -4.85 4.96 -10.47
N SER A 40 -4.77 4.42 -11.67
CA SER A 40 -5.95 4.01 -12.44
C SER A 40 -5.58 2.89 -13.43
N PRO A 41 -6.53 2.01 -13.81
CA PRO A 41 -6.28 0.94 -14.78
C PRO A 41 -5.73 1.42 -16.14
N ASN A 42 -5.93 2.70 -16.46
CA ASN A 42 -5.44 3.33 -17.71
C ASN A 42 -4.12 4.08 -17.51
N SER A 43 -3.59 4.15 -16.30
CA SER A 43 -2.31 4.76 -15.99
C SER A 43 -1.16 3.76 -16.18
N ARG A 44 0.06 4.30 -16.27
CA ARG A 44 1.31 3.53 -16.16
C ARG A 44 2.02 3.78 -14.83
N ASP A 45 1.35 4.47 -13.92
CA ASP A 45 1.85 4.72 -12.57
C ASP A 45 1.41 3.55 -11.68
N TYR A 46 2.33 2.64 -11.40
CA TYR A 46 2.08 1.48 -10.56
C TYR A 46 2.75 1.65 -9.21
N VAL A 47 2.06 1.18 -8.18
CA VAL A 47 2.58 1.02 -6.81
C VAL A 47 2.39 -0.43 -6.42
N ASN A 48 3.49 -1.11 -6.14
CA ASN A 48 3.47 -2.51 -5.73
C ASN A 48 3.05 -2.59 -4.24
N PRO A 49 1.97 -3.29 -3.89
CA PRO A 49 1.57 -3.47 -2.50
C PRO A 49 2.59 -4.25 -1.67
N LEU A 50 3.48 -5.00 -2.32
CA LEU A 50 4.51 -5.79 -1.67
C LEU A 50 5.87 -5.09 -1.58
N ASP A 51 5.97 -3.81 -1.92
CA ASP A 51 7.21 -3.06 -1.68
C ASP A 51 7.50 -3.01 -0.18
N ILE A 52 8.74 -3.34 0.18
CA ILE A 52 9.22 -3.31 1.55
C ILE A 52 10.42 -2.36 1.65
N ASN A 53 10.47 -1.60 2.72
CA ASN A 53 11.61 -0.78 3.07
C ASN A 53 12.45 -1.50 4.14
N LEU A 54 13.74 -1.64 3.92
CA LEU A 54 14.65 -2.28 4.88
C LEU A 54 15.30 -1.27 5.86
N ASN A 55 15.04 0.03 5.70
CA ASN A 55 15.61 1.11 6.54
C ASN A 55 14.74 1.40 7.77
N TYR A 56 14.20 0.37 8.40
CA TYR A 56 13.50 0.49 9.68
C TYR A 56 14.49 0.65 10.84
N SER A 57 14.00 1.12 11.99
CA SER A 57 14.78 1.15 13.22
C SER A 57 15.15 -0.29 13.65
N GLU A 58 16.22 -0.44 14.45
CA GLU A 58 16.65 -1.76 14.96
C GLU A 58 15.56 -2.50 15.78
N GLU A 59 14.53 -1.78 16.23
CA GLU A 59 13.43 -2.31 17.04
C GLU A 59 12.25 -2.84 16.20
N GLU A 60 12.16 -2.50 14.92
CA GLU A 60 11.05 -2.88 14.05
C GLU A 60 11.47 -3.98 13.07
N ASN A 61 10.64 -5.01 12.92
CA ASN A 61 10.83 -6.06 11.93
C ASN A 61 10.04 -5.71 10.64
N PRO A 62 10.72 -5.30 9.56
CA PRO A 62 10.04 -4.90 8.32
C PRO A 62 9.15 -6.00 7.73
N LEU A 63 9.57 -7.26 7.86
CA LEU A 63 8.79 -8.39 7.33
C LEU A 63 7.51 -8.61 8.14
N ALA A 64 7.55 -8.45 9.47
CA ALA A 64 6.37 -8.58 10.31
C ALA A 64 5.33 -7.50 9.96
N LEU A 65 5.77 -6.24 9.84
CA LEU A 65 4.88 -5.13 9.43
C LEU A 65 4.29 -5.37 8.04
N LYS A 66 5.08 -5.89 7.11
CA LYS A 66 4.58 -6.22 5.77
C LYS A 66 3.62 -7.42 5.81
N SER A 67 3.86 -8.41 6.68
CA SER A 67 2.92 -9.52 6.88
C SER A 67 1.57 -9.02 7.40
N ASP A 68 1.55 -8.10 8.38
CA ASP A 68 0.33 -7.49 8.90
C ASP A 68 -0.44 -6.70 7.81
N PHE A 69 0.29 -5.96 6.97
CA PHE A 69 -0.31 -5.31 5.81
C PHE A 69 -0.94 -6.33 4.85
N VAL A 70 -0.22 -7.40 4.49
CA VAL A 70 -0.73 -8.44 3.56
C VAL A 70 -1.93 -9.16 4.14
N LEU A 71 -1.94 -9.44 5.45
CA LEU A 71 -3.11 -9.99 6.14
C LEU A 71 -4.32 -9.07 6.00
N SER A 72 -4.16 -7.76 6.27
CA SER A 72 -5.22 -6.77 6.12
C SER A 72 -5.71 -6.65 4.67
N PHE A 73 -4.79 -6.70 3.70
CA PHE A 73 -5.12 -6.69 2.29
C PHE A 73 -5.93 -7.95 1.88
N CYS A 74 -5.48 -9.14 2.28
CA CYS A 74 -6.18 -10.40 2.00
C CYS A 74 -7.58 -10.41 2.66
N GLU A 75 -7.70 -9.94 3.89
CA GLU A 75 -8.98 -9.83 4.59
C GLU A 75 -9.96 -8.91 3.84
N LEU A 76 -9.46 -7.77 3.38
CA LEU A 76 -10.25 -6.80 2.62
C LEU A 76 -10.77 -7.39 1.29
N ILE A 77 -9.93 -8.10 0.54
CA ILE A 77 -10.32 -8.67 -0.77
C ILE A 77 -11.21 -9.90 -0.64
N MET A 78 -11.07 -10.67 0.44
CA MET A 78 -11.96 -11.80 0.73
C MET A 78 -13.35 -11.36 1.16
N GLY A 79 -13.49 -10.14 1.69
CA GLY A 79 -14.78 -9.56 2.07
C GLY A 79 -15.51 -10.32 3.17
N SER A 80 -14.79 -11.06 4.02
CA SER A 80 -15.37 -11.79 5.14
C SER A 80 -15.86 -10.83 6.23
N LYS A 81 -17.08 -11.04 6.72
CA LYS A 81 -17.63 -10.25 7.84
C LYS A 81 -16.99 -10.62 9.19
N THR A 82 -16.39 -11.77 9.29
CA THR A 82 -15.79 -12.32 10.51
C THR A 82 -14.26 -12.23 10.52
N GLY A 83 -13.68 -11.61 9.48
CA GLY A 83 -12.24 -11.54 9.29
C GLY A 83 -11.64 -12.85 8.77
N LEU A 84 -10.31 -12.94 8.77
CA LEU A 84 -9.55 -14.13 8.42
C LEU A 84 -9.55 -15.15 9.57
N GLU A 85 -9.73 -16.41 9.25
CA GLU A 85 -9.57 -17.51 10.21
C GLU A 85 -8.08 -17.67 10.59
N ALA A 86 -7.82 -18.27 11.78
CA ALA A 86 -6.45 -18.43 12.26
C ALA A 86 -5.55 -19.21 11.29
N ILE A 87 -6.11 -20.22 10.62
CA ILE A 87 -5.37 -21.01 9.63
C ILE A 87 -5.10 -20.20 8.34
N GLU A 88 -6.03 -19.35 7.93
CA GLU A 88 -5.82 -18.43 6.78
C GLU A 88 -4.70 -17.44 7.07
N LYS A 89 -4.67 -16.86 8.27
CA LYS A 89 -3.56 -15.99 8.70
C LYS A 89 -2.22 -16.72 8.66
N THR A 90 -2.19 -17.98 9.12
CA THR A 90 -0.97 -18.79 9.12
C THR A 90 -0.46 -19.09 7.71
N VAL A 91 -1.35 -19.45 6.77
CA VAL A 91 -0.92 -19.76 5.40
C VAL A 91 -0.49 -18.50 4.63
N ILE A 92 -1.12 -17.35 4.90
CA ILE A 92 -0.72 -16.06 4.33
C ILE A 92 0.66 -15.67 4.86
N ASP A 93 0.88 -15.67 6.17
CA ASP A 93 2.18 -15.32 6.78
C ASP A 93 3.31 -16.21 6.25
N ARG A 94 3.09 -17.51 6.15
CA ARG A 94 4.04 -18.45 5.57
C ARG A 94 4.36 -18.10 4.10
N ALA A 95 3.36 -17.77 3.30
CA ALA A 95 3.56 -17.35 1.91
C ALA A 95 4.38 -16.06 1.83
N VAL A 96 4.08 -15.06 2.69
CA VAL A 96 4.85 -13.81 2.79
C VAL A 96 6.32 -14.11 3.12
N GLN A 97 6.60 -14.92 4.12
CA GLN A 97 7.98 -15.30 4.47
C GLN A 97 8.71 -15.95 3.29
N MET A 98 8.03 -16.79 2.51
CA MET A 98 8.63 -17.48 1.35
C MET A 98 8.98 -16.52 0.22
N ILE A 99 8.08 -15.62 -0.17
CA ILE A 99 8.27 -14.74 -1.34
C ILE A 99 9.34 -13.68 -1.15
N TYR A 100 9.65 -13.30 0.10
CA TYR A 100 10.70 -12.32 0.38
C TYR A 100 12.10 -12.91 0.49
N GLN A 101 12.27 -14.24 0.56
CA GLN A 101 13.59 -14.88 0.65
C GLN A 101 14.56 -14.47 -0.48
N PRO A 102 14.13 -14.43 -1.77
CA PRO A 102 15.02 -13.99 -2.85
C PRO A 102 15.45 -12.53 -2.68
N TYR A 103 14.55 -11.66 -2.23
CA TYR A 103 14.84 -10.24 -2.03
C TYR A 103 15.81 -10.02 -0.87
N PHE A 104 15.67 -10.74 0.25
CA PHE A 104 16.60 -10.62 1.37
C PHE A 104 17.99 -11.21 1.06
N ALA A 105 18.04 -12.23 0.21
CA ALA A 105 19.32 -12.78 -0.26
C ALA A 105 20.06 -11.81 -1.19
N ASP A 106 19.33 -11.05 -2.01
CA ASP A 106 19.88 -10.11 -2.97
C ASP A 106 18.85 -8.96 -3.18
N PRO A 107 18.98 -7.84 -2.42
CA PRO A 107 17.97 -6.77 -2.36
C PRO A 107 18.03 -5.86 -3.59
N ARG A 108 17.65 -6.40 -4.74
CA ARG A 108 17.49 -5.68 -5.99
C ARG A 108 16.02 -5.53 -6.36
N PRO A 109 15.62 -4.47 -7.08
CA PRO A 109 14.24 -4.25 -7.50
C PRO A 109 13.64 -5.44 -8.27
N GLU A 110 14.45 -6.18 -9.02
CA GLU A 110 14.03 -7.35 -9.80
C GLU A 110 13.59 -8.53 -8.90
N ASN A 111 14.12 -8.60 -7.69
CA ASN A 111 13.79 -9.64 -6.71
C ASN A 111 12.65 -9.25 -5.77
N MET A 112 12.13 -8.00 -5.88
CA MET A 112 10.96 -7.58 -5.11
C MET A 112 9.73 -8.38 -5.55
N PRO A 113 9.02 -9.07 -4.62
CA PRO A 113 7.84 -9.84 -4.99
C PRO A 113 6.69 -8.96 -5.48
N VAL A 114 5.79 -9.55 -6.26
CA VAL A 114 4.51 -8.97 -6.68
C VAL A 114 3.36 -9.89 -6.26
N LEU A 115 2.09 -9.45 -6.41
CA LEU A 115 0.94 -10.25 -5.99
C LEU A 115 0.89 -11.63 -6.66
N GLY A 116 1.42 -11.78 -7.87
CA GLY A 116 1.55 -13.06 -8.55
C GLY A 116 2.42 -14.06 -7.77
N ASP A 117 3.53 -13.59 -7.20
CA ASP A 117 4.41 -14.45 -6.39
C ASP A 117 3.70 -14.91 -5.11
N LEU A 118 2.86 -14.05 -4.52
CA LEU A 118 2.03 -14.41 -3.36
C LEU A 118 0.98 -15.46 -3.72
N LEU A 119 0.33 -15.31 -4.87
CA LEU A 119 -0.64 -16.29 -5.41
C LEU A 119 0.02 -17.65 -5.56
N ASP A 120 1.17 -17.71 -6.23
CA ASP A 120 1.92 -18.94 -6.47
C ASP A 120 2.36 -19.61 -5.16
N ALA A 121 2.84 -18.82 -4.19
CA ALA A 121 3.25 -19.34 -2.89
C ALA A 121 2.07 -19.88 -2.06
N LEU A 122 0.88 -19.29 -2.17
CA LEU A 122 -0.34 -19.81 -1.55
C LEU A 122 -0.76 -21.13 -2.21
N MET A 123 -0.82 -21.18 -3.54
CA MET A 123 -1.19 -22.40 -4.29
C MET A 123 -0.21 -23.55 -4.02
N ALA A 124 1.08 -23.27 -3.89
CA ALA A 124 2.12 -24.28 -3.64
C ALA A 124 1.97 -24.98 -2.28
N GLN A 125 1.21 -24.42 -1.33
CA GLN A 125 0.98 -25.05 -0.04
C GLN A 125 0.07 -26.28 -0.11
N GLY A 126 -0.81 -26.39 -1.12
CA GLY A 126 -1.72 -27.51 -1.31
C GLY A 126 -2.71 -27.72 -0.14
N ILE A 127 -3.10 -26.64 0.52
CA ILE A 127 -4.02 -26.64 1.66
C ILE A 127 -5.29 -25.91 1.25
N PRO A 128 -6.51 -26.44 1.53
CA PRO A 128 -7.77 -25.84 1.09
C PRO A 128 -7.94 -24.37 1.50
N GLU A 129 -7.47 -24.00 2.67
CA GLU A 129 -7.53 -22.61 3.18
C GLU A 129 -6.61 -21.67 2.39
N ALA A 130 -5.43 -22.15 2.00
CA ALA A 130 -4.52 -21.38 1.15
C ALA A 130 -5.09 -21.23 -0.27
N GLU A 131 -5.72 -22.29 -0.83
CA GLU A 131 -6.39 -22.23 -2.11
C GLU A 131 -7.57 -21.24 -2.10
N ARG A 132 -8.32 -21.17 -0.99
CA ARG A 132 -9.43 -20.22 -0.82
C ARG A 132 -8.93 -18.76 -0.86
N VAL A 133 -7.84 -18.45 -0.17
CA VAL A 133 -7.19 -17.13 -0.22
C VAL A 133 -6.66 -16.85 -1.63
N ALA A 134 -6.00 -17.82 -2.25
CA ALA A 134 -5.47 -17.71 -3.61
C ALA A 134 -6.58 -17.42 -4.64
N GLN A 135 -7.73 -18.07 -4.54
CA GLN A 135 -8.89 -17.80 -5.40
C GLN A 135 -9.41 -16.38 -5.28
N ALA A 136 -9.45 -15.81 -4.07
CA ALA A 136 -9.81 -14.40 -3.88
C ALA A 136 -8.76 -13.45 -4.48
N LEU A 137 -7.48 -13.79 -4.34
CA LEU A 137 -6.37 -13.02 -4.88
C LEU A 137 -6.28 -13.09 -6.40
N ASP A 138 -6.71 -14.19 -7.03
CA ASP A 138 -6.61 -14.42 -8.47
C ASP A 138 -7.31 -13.32 -9.30
N LEU A 139 -8.39 -12.74 -8.79
CA LEU A 139 -9.05 -11.60 -9.42
C LEU A 139 -8.12 -10.37 -9.56
N TYR A 140 -7.18 -10.21 -8.62
CA TYR A 140 -6.21 -9.10 -8.56
C TYR A 140 -4.87 -9.45 -9.24
N VAL A 141 -4.66 -10.70 -9.62
CA VAL A 141 -3.43 -11.17 -10.31
C VAL A 141 -3.70 -11.42 -11.79
N ASN A 142 -4.65 -12.30 -12.11
CA ASN A 142 -4.97 -12.76 -13.46
C ASN A 142 -6.29 -12.18 -13.99
N GLY A 143 -7.13 -11.66 -13.09
CA GLY A 143 -8.44 -11.14 -13.42
C GLY A 143 -8.45 -9.68 -13.86
N SER A 144 -9.65 -9.11 -13.94
CA SER A 144 -9.88 -7.73 -14.40
C SER A 144 -9.41 -6.63 -13.44
N LEU A 145 -9.02 -6.99 -12.22
CA LEU A 145 -8.54 -6.06 -11.20
C LEU A 145 -7.01 -6.13 -10.99
N ASN A 146 -6.25 -6.60 -11.98
CA ASN A 146 -4.81 -6.86 -11.89
C ASN A 146 -3.92 -5.62 -11.87
N PHE A 147 -4.49 -4.43 -11.69
CA PHE A 147 -3.76 -3.17 -11.68
C PHE A 147 -2.63 -3.13 -10.64
N PHE A 148 -2.79 -3.79 -9.49
CA PHE A 148 -1.78 -3.83 -8.43
C PHE A 148 -0.76 -4.98 -8.56
N ASN A 149 -0.88 -5.84 -9.57
CA ASN A 149 0.09 -6.91 -9.82
C ASN A 149 1.24 -6.43 -10.72
N HIS A 150 1.87 -5.33 -10.35
CA HIS A 150 2.97 -4.73 -11.09
C HIS A 150 4.04 -4.21 -10.11
N ARG A 151 5.29 -4.18 -10.54
CA ARG A 151 6.36 -3.51 -9.79
C ARG A 151 6.14 -2.01 -9.81
N THR A 152 6.57 -1.33 -8.75
CA THR A 152 6.47 0.13 -8.66
C THR A 152 7.25 0.80 -9.77
N THR A 153 6.58 1.68 -10.50
CA THR A 153 7.16 2.49 -11.59
C THR A 153 7.33 3.96 -11.21
N VAL A 154 6.75 4.38 -10.08
CA VAL A 154 6.74 5.78 -9.64
C VAL A 154 7.84 6.03 -8.61
N ASP A 155 8.38 7.23 -8.61
CA ASP A 155 9.34 7.69 -7.61
C ASP A 155 8.62 8.58 -6.58
N ILE A 156 8.53 8.11 -5.34
CA ILE A 156 7.81 8.80 -4.24
C ILE A 156 8.78 9.72 -3.44
N ARG A 157 9.92 10.11 -4.01
CA ARG A 157 10.90 10.97 -3.31
C ARG A 157 10.61 12.46 -3.34
N ASN A 158 9.59 12.90 -4.08
CA ASN A 158 9.20 14.30 -4.07
C ASN A 158 8.70 14.70 -2.67
N ARG A 159 9.00 15.92 -2.27
CA ARG A 159 8.58 16.48 -0.97
C ARG A 159 7.06 16.63 -0.84
N LEU A 160 6.36 16.87 -1.96
CA LEU A 160 4.91 16.96 -2.04
C LEU A 160 4.41 15.93 -3.05
N VAL A 161 3.74 14.90 -2.56
CA VAL A 161 3.18 13.81 -3.37
C VAL A 161 1.68 13.74 -3.17
N CYS A 162 0.93 13.63 -4.26
CA CYS A 162 -0.50 13.38 -4.25
C CYS A 162 -0.80 12.09 -5.00
N PHE A 163 -1.41 11.13 -4.31
CA PHE A 163 -1.98 9.94 -4.92
C PHE A 163 -3.43 10.24 -5.34
N ASP A 164 -3.62 10.50 -6.62
CA ASP A 164 -4.93 10.58 -7.25
C ASP A 164 -5.45 9.17 -7.51
N ILE A 165 -6.44 8.75 -6.73
CA ILE A 165 -7.09 7.44 -6.81
C ILE A 165 -8.52 7.50 -7.37
N LYS A 166 -8.93 8.63 -7.92
CA LYS A 166 -10.25 8.82 -8.52
C LYS A 166 -10.52 7.83 -9.65
N GLY A 167 -9.49 7.52 -10.43
CA GLY A 167 -9.57 6.59 -11.56
C GLY A 167 -9.73 5.12 -11.14
N LEU A 168 -9.53 4.77 -9.87
CA LEU A 168 -9.80 3.43 -9.36
C LEU A 168 -11.31 3.22 -9.26
N GLY A 169 -11.85 2.24 -9.97
CA GLY A 169 -13.24 1.85 -9.85
C GLY A 169 -13.59 1.42 -8.41
N LYS A 170 -14.89 1.29 -8.14
CA LYS A 170 -15.43 1.00 -6.80
C LYS A 170 -14.71 -0.16 -6.09
N ASN A 171 -14.36 -1.21 -6.83
CA ASN A 171 -13.74 -2.41 -6.27
C ASN A 171 -12.25 -2.24 -5.95
N LEU A 172 -11.55 -1.31 -6.62
CA LEU A 172 -10.13 -1.03 -6.38
C LEU A 172 -9.90 0.15 -5.43
N LYS A 173 -10.93 0.96 -5.15
CA LYS A 173 -10.77 2.21 -4.36
C LYS A 173 -10.28 1.89 -2.94
N LYS A 174 -10.90 0.94 -2.25
CA LYS A 174 -10.49 0.54 -0.89
C LYS A 174 -9.11 -0.12 -0.85
N PRO A 175 -8.83 -1.18 -1.65
CA PRO A 175 -7.48 -1.71 -1.77
C PRO A 175 -6.45 -0.63 -2.11
N GLY A 176 -6.78 0.28 -3.02
CA GLY A 176 -5.91 1.39 -3.38
C GLY A 176 -5.60 2.34 -2.23
N MET A 177 -6.59 2.69 -1.41
CA MET A 177 -6.37 3.50 -0.21
C MET A 177 -5.45 2.80 0.79
N LEU A 178 -5.65 1.49 1.02
CA LEU A 178 -4.80 0.70 1.91
C LEU A 178 -3.35 0.64 1.40
N ILE A 179 -3.15 0.47 0.09
CA ILE A 179 -1.81 0.45 -0.54
C ILE A 179 -1.13 1.83 -0.44
N VAL A 180 -1.87 2.90 -0.68
CA VAL A 180 -1.35 4.26 -0.51
C VAL A 180 -0.92 4.48 0.94
N GLN A 181 -1.70 4.01 1.91
CA GLN A 181 -1.40 4.14 3.33
C GLN A 181 -0.10 3.40 3.70
N ASP A 182 0.11 2.18 3.21
CA ASP A 182 1.37 1.44 3.38
C ASP A 182 2.56 2.18 2.75
N ALA A 183 2.41 2.73 1.54
CA ALA A 183 3.44 3.54 0.89
C ALA A 183 3.77 4.82 1.68
N VAL A 184 2.76 5.44 2.30
CA VAL A 184 2.94 6.57 3.21
C VAL A 184 3.74 6.14 4.43
N TRP A 185 3.39 5.02 5.07
CA TRP A 185 4.08 4.50 6.24
C TRP A 185 5.57 4.24 5.95
N ASN A 186 5.86 3.61 4.82
CA ASN A 186 7.24 3.42 4.37
C ASN A 186 8.00 4.76 4.26
N THR A 187 7.34 5.81 3.76
CA THR A 187 7.95 7.15 3.63
C THR A 187 8.14 7.83 5.00
N VAL A 188 7.15 7.70 5.90
CA VAL A 188 7.22 8.23 7.28
C VAL A 188 8.41 7.63 8.00
N THR A 189 8.60 6.32 7.91
CA THR A 189 9.71 5.60 8.56
C THR A 189 11.07 6.09 8.07
N VAL A 190 11.25 6.23 6.75
CA VAL A 190 12.48 6.80 6.18
C VAL A 190 12.70 8.23 6.65
N ASN A 191 11.67 9.08 6.61
CA ASN A 191 11.80 10.47 7.02
C ASN A 191 12.12 10.61 8.51
N ARG A 192 11.52 9.78 9.36
CA ARG A 192 11.81 9.75 10.81
C ARG A 192 13.28 9.45 11.08
N SER A 193 13.89 8.50 10.36
CA SER A 193 15.31 8.14 10.53
C SER A 193 16.27 9.30 10.24
N ILE A 194 15.85 10.28 9.44
CA ILE A 194 16.61 11.49 9.10
C ILE A 194 16.10 12.77 9.80
N GLY A 195 15.22 12.62 10.79
CA GLY A 195 14.66 13.74 11.57
C GLY A 195 13.73 14.67 10.78
N ARG A 196 13.04 14.15 9.75
CA ARG A 196 12.09 14.90 8.93
C ARG A 196 10.66 14.49 9.24
N ALA A 197 9.77 15.46 9.46
CA ALA A 197 8.35 15.19 9.64
C ALA A 197 7.66 14.92 8.30
N THR A 198 6.60 14.11 8.35
CA THR A 198 5.72 13.84 7.22
C THR A 198 4.27 14.14 7.60
N TRP A 199 3.63 14.96 6.77
CA TRP A 199 2.21 15.33 6.91
C TRP A 199 1.41 14.48 5.95
N TYR A 200 0.49 13.68 6.47
CA TYR A 200 -0.40 12.87 5.67
C TYR A 200 -1.82 13.45 5.69
N PHE A 201 -2.32 13.82 4.53
CA PHE A 201 -3.68 14.32 4.32
C PHE A 201 -4.49 13.28 3.56
N VAL A 202 -5.54 12.80 4.18
CA VAL A 202 -6.49 11.87 3.56
C VAL A 202 -7.80 12.59 3.36
N ASP A 203 -8.19 12.73 2.10
CA ASP A 203 -9.54 13.20 1.79
C ASP A 203 -10.52 12.03 1.83
N GLU A 204 -11.80 12.31 2.13
CA GLU A 204 -12.83 11.28 2.28
C GLU A 204 -12.45 10.15 3.26
N PHE A 205 -11.74 10.49 4.35
CA PHE A 205 -11.22 9.53 5.34
C PHE A 205 -12.28 8.57 5.88
N HIS A 206 -13.55 9.00 5.86
CA HIS A 206 -14.67 8.16 6.25
C HIS A 206 -14.82 6.87 5.43
N LEU A 207 -14.24 6.80 4.22
CA LEU A 207 -14.20 5.58 3.40
C LEU A 207 -13.33 4.48 4.02
N LEU A 208 -12.27 4.86 4.73
CA LEU A 208 -11.40 3.93 5.47
C LEU A 208 -12.04 3.46 6.78
N LEU A 209 -12.85 4.32 7.42
CA LEU A 209 -13.47 4.03 8.71
C LEU A 209 -14.69 3.12 8.62
N LYS A 210 -15.24 2.88 7.44
CA LYS A 210 -16.44 2.06 7.25
C LYS A 210 -16.23 0.57 7.48
N GLU A 211 -15.01 0.12 7.48
CA GLU A 211 -14.64 -1.28 7.70
C GLU A 211 -13.65 -1.38 8.85
N GLU A 212 -13.89 -2.31 9.76
CA GLU A 212 -13.14 -2.46 11.00
C GLU A 212 -11.64 -2.70 10.74
N GLN A 213 -11.30 -3.45 9.66
CA GLN A 213 -9.92 -3.79 9.30
C GLN A 213 -9.14 -2.58 8.80
N THR A 214 -9.73 -1.80 7.89
CA THR A 214 -9.07 -0.59 7.39
C THR A 214 -9.02 0.50 8.46
N ALA A 215 -10.01 0.55 9.38
CA ALA A 215 -10.00 1.46 10.51
C ALA A 215 -8.90 1.11 11.52
N ALA A 216 -8.70 -0.17 11.85
CA ALA A 216 -7.65 -0.62 12.75
C ALA A 216 -6.26 -0.28 12.18
N TYR A 217 -5.98 -0.66 10.94
CA TYR A 217 -4.71 -0.34 10.27
C TYR A 217 -4.46 1.18 10.17
N SER A 218 -5.54 1.98 9.95
CA SER A 218 -5.43 3.44 9.87
C SER A 218 -5.20 4.13 11.21
N ALA A 219 -5.52 3.47 12.32
CA ALA A 219 -5.33 4.01 13.66
C ALA A 219 -3.90 3.81 14.19
N GLU A 220 -3.13 2.91 13.58
CA GLU A 220 -1.74 2.62 13.96
C GLU A 220 -0.72 3.57 13.27
N ILE A 221 -1.16 4.28 12.23
CA ILE A 221 -0.37 5.28 11.49
C ILE A 221 -0.59 6.70 12.03
#